data_7b14d2c3eb2a6157da271291884eba29
#
_entry.id   7b14d2c3eb2a6157da271291884eba29
#
_cell.length_a   1.000
_cell.length_b   1.000
_cell.length_c   1.000
_cell.angle_alpha   90.00
_cell.angle_beta   90.00
_cell.angle_gamma   90.00
#
_symmetry.space_group_name_H-M   'P 1'
#
loop_
_entity.id
_entity.type
_entity.pdbx_description
1 polymer ?
#
loop_
_entity_poly.entity_id
_entity_poly.type
_entity_poly.pdbx_seq_one_letter_code
_entity_poly.pdbx_strand_id
1 'polypeptide(L)'
;MLWNDRRGRFSPLRAGTLAALLTPFLYLVYLTVSGGLMAAAVANPVEGLGPRPVNEAIHFVGLWSIRFLVATLAVTPLRRMARYAKLVDVRRMIGVACFLYIALHFTLYIVDQSYDLAKVASEIVLRIYLTIGFVAWLGLFALALTSNDYMTRKLGGVRWRKLHQLTYVITTLAVIHYFMQSKLNVFEPTVLGGIFAWMMLYRIAHWTLPRSFLREDGELPLWFLGALAIATAFLVMLFESFGLDLSLGVDPWLILSANFTFDAGIRPGWYVLMFGAAIFLVALVRLRPAPRAA
;
A
#
# COMPACT_ATOMS: atom_id res chain seq x y z
N MET A 1 22.41 3.12 14.16
CA MET A 1 22.31 3.02 12.69
C MET A 1 20.93 2.46 12.33
N LEU A 2 20.34 2.86 11.21
CA LEU A 2 18.97 2.47 10.80
C LEU A 2 18.80 0.97 10.57
N TRP A 3 19.88 0.28 10.20
CA TRP A 3 19.90 -1.17 9.95
C TRP A 3 20.20 -2.03 11.20
N ASN A 4 20.46 -1.40 12.36
CA ASN A 4 20.69 -2.13 13.59
C ASN A 4 19.39 -2.38 14.36
N ASP A 5 19.32 -3.49 15.10
CA ASP A 5 18.25 -3.79 16.05
C ASP A 5 18.29 -2.83 17.27
N ARG A 6 17.30 -2.96 18.16
CA ARG A 6 17.25 -2.13 19.40
C ARG A 6 18.42 -2.36 20.36
N ARG A 7 19.20 -3.44 20.15
CA ARG A 7 20.41 -3.79 20.94
C ARG A 7 21.69 -3.34 20.23
N GLY A 8 21.60 -2.57 19.15
CA GLY A 8 22.74 -2.08 18.38
C GLY A 8 23.39 -3.11 17.43
N ARG A 9 22.84 -4.34 17.33
CA ARG A 9 23.37 -5.40 16.46
C ARG A 9 22.78 -5.29 15.05
N PHE A 10 23.58 -5.66 14.05
CA PHE A 10 23.13 -5.72 12.67
C PHE A 10 21.88 -6.61 12.51
N SER A 11 20.87 -6.10 11.84
CA SER A 11 19.62 -6.79 11.55
C SER A 11 19.41 -6.91 10.04
N PRO A 12 19.57 -8.11 9.45
CA PRO A 12 19.34 -8.33 8.02
C PRO A 12 17.93 -7.90 7.58
N LEU A 13 16.92 -8.14 8.42
CA LEU A 13 15.54 -7.72 8.16
C LEU A 13 15.43 -6.19 7.98
N ARG A 14 16.04 -5.41 8.89
CA ARG A 14 15.98 -3.95 8.82
C ARG A 14 16.82 -3.42 7.66
N ALA A 15 17.99 -4.00 7.41
CA ALA A 15 18.85 -3.63 6.30
C ALA A 15 18.15 -3.90 4.94
N GLY A 16 17.58 -5.10 4.76
CA GLY A 16 16.83 -5.46 3.57
C GLY A 16 15.57 -4.59 3.37
N THR A 17 14.85 -4.28 4.47
CA THR A 17 13.73 -3.35 4.40
C THR A 17 14.18 -1.96 3.98
N LEU A 18 15.27 -1.43 4.56
CA LEU A 18 15.79 -0.12 4.18
C LEU A 18 16.20 -0.08 2.71
N ALA A 19 16.89 -1.12 2.22
CA ALA A 19 17.24 -1.23 0.81
C ALA A 19 15.99 -1.21 -0.08
N ALA A 20 14.98 -2.02 0.23
CA ALA A 20 13.71 -2.06 -0.51
C ALA A 20 12.98 -0.71 -0.52
N LEU A 21 13.03 0.04 0.59
CA LEU A 21 12.41 1.37 0.69
C LEU A 21 13.19 2.44 -0.10
N LEU A 22 14.50 2.31 -0.22
CA LEU A 22 15.34 3.25 -0.98
C LEU A 22 15.35 2.97 -2.49
N THR A 23 15.16 1.72 -2.90
CA THR A 23 15.23 1.32 -4.32
C THR A 23 14.36 2.16 -5.24
N PRO A 24 13.06 2.43 -4.95
CA PRO A 24 12.26 3.26 -5.85
C PRO A 24 12.76 4.70 -5.94
N PHE A 25 13.24 5.27 -4.84
CA PHE A 25 13.80 6.62 -4.84
C PHE A 25 15.09 6.68 -5.68
N LEU A 26 16.00 5.73 -5.51
CA LEU A 26 17.23 5.65 -6.29
C LEU A 26 16.94 5.43 -7.77
N TYR A 27 15.92 4.63 -8.08
CA TYR A 27 15.47 4.44 -9.46
C TYR A 27 14.90 5.74 -10.07
N LEU A 28 14.10 6.51 -9.31
CA LEU A 28 13.63 7.81 -9.75
C LEU A 28 14.79 8.79 -10.02
N VAL A 29 15.78 8.83 -9.12
CA VAL A 29 17.00 9.64 -9.30
C VAL A 29 17.74 9.20 -10.57
N TYR A 30 17.90 7.89 -10.77
CA TYR A 30 18.50 7.34 -11.99
C TYR A 30 17.78 7.81 -13.26
N LEU A 31 16.44 7.68 -13.31
CA LEU A 31 15.64 8.11 -14.46
C LEU A 31 15.75 9.62 -14.71
N THR A 32 15.84 10.43 -13.65
CA THR A 32 15.97 11.88 -13.76
C THR A 32 17.34 12.27 -14.30
N VAL A 33 18.41 11.63 -13.80
CA VAL A 33 19.79 11.93 -14.20
C VAL A 33 20.08 11.37 -15.60
N SER A 34 19.71 10.12 -15.88
CA SER A 34 19.92 9.49 -17.18
C SER A 34 19.13 10.19 -18.29
N GLY A 35 17.85 10.52 -18.04
CA GLY A 35 17.01 11.28 -18.95
C GLY A 35 17.58 12.67 -19.27
N GLY A 36 18.12 13.37 -18.27
CA GLY A 36 18.77 14.67 -18.45
C GLY A 36 20.11 14.59 -19.20
N LEU A 37 20.95 13.62 -18.87
CA LEU A 37 22.27 13.42 -19.52
C LEU A 37 22.13 12.82 -20.91
N MET A 38 21.19 11.88 -21.12
CA MET A 38 20.99 11.23 -22.42
C MET A 38 20.20 12.10 -23.39
N ALA A 39 19.26 12.94 -22.92
CA ALA A 39 18.59 13.93 -23.79
C ALA A 39 19.57 14.95 -24.39
N ALA A 40 20.68 15.21 -23.70
CA ALA A 40 21.77 16.06 -24.23
C ALA A 40 22.71 15.33 -25.20
N ALA A 41 22.74 13.96 -25.17
CA ALA A 41 23.72 13.16 -25.92
C ALA A 41 23.13 12.38 -27.09
N VAL A 42 21.82 12.11 -27.13
CA VAL A 42 21.16 11.25 -28.16
C VAL A 42 19.82 11.83 -28.57
N ALA A 43 19.58 11.92 -29.87
CA ALA A 43 18.35 12.45 -30.49
C ALA A 43 17.06 11.61 -30.19
N ASN A 44 17.16 10.49 -29.50
CA ASN A 44 16.04 9.64 -29.08
C ASN A 44 16.26 9.18 -27.63
N PRO A 45 15.73 9.88 -26.61
CA PRO A 45 15.77 9.41 -25.24
C PRO A 45 14.78 8.23 -25.05
N VAL A 46 15.28 7.01 -25.16
CA VAL A 46 14.49 5.77 -24.91
C VAL A 46 14.34 5.53 -23.40
N GLU A 47 15.16 6.18 -22.56
CA GLU A 47 15.16 6.03 -21.12
C GLU A 47 15.00 7.39 -20.43
N GLY A 48 13.98 7.54 -19.61
CA GLY A 48 13.69 8.75 -18.85
C GLY A 48 12.24 8.84 -18.39
N LEU A 49 11.90 9.94 -17.75
CA LEU A 49 10.55 10.21 -17.25
C LEU A 49 9.56 10.68 -18.35
N GLY A 50 9.91 10.56 -19.63
CA GLY A 50 9.04 10.96 -20.72
C GLY A 50 8.87 12.48 -20.89
N PRO A 51 7.88 12.93 -21.71
CA PRO A 51 7.72 14.33 -22.11
C PRO A 51 7.27 15.27 -20.99
N ARG A 52 6.72 14.73 -19.90
CA ARG A 52 6.29 15.50 -18.71
C ARG A 52 6.95 14.94 -17.45
N PRO A 53 8.27 15.12 -17.29
CA PRO A 53 9.05 14.41 -16.28
C PRO A 53 8.57 14.67 -14.84
N VAL A 54 8.12 15.87 -14.51
CA VAL A 54 7.61 16.19 -13.17
C VAL A 54 6.29 15.47 -12.92
N ASN A 55 5.39 15.42 -13.90
CA ASN A 55 4.12 14.74 -13.77
C ASN A 55 4.31 13.22 -13.60
N GLU A 56 5.19 12.60 -14.39
CA GLU A 56 5.53 11.19 -14.26
C GLU A 56 6.17 10.89 -12.89
N ALA A 57 7.05 11.76 -12.41
CA ALA A 57 7.62 11.64 -11.07
C ALA A 57 6.56 11.72 -9.98
N ILE A 58 5.57 12.63 -10.09
CA ILE A 58 4.42 12.74 -9.17
C ILE A 58 3.69 11.39 -9.10
N HIS A 59 3.31 10.82 -10.26
CA HIS A 59 2.60 9.54 -10.31
C HIS A 59 3.44 8.39 -9.74
N PHE A 60 4.71 8.30 -10.11
CA PHE A 60 5.62 7.28 -9.62
C PHE A 60 5.76 7.30 -8.10
N VAL A 61 6.01 8.48 -7.52
CA VAL A 61 6.19 8.63 -6.06
C VAL A 61 4.88 8.41 -5.32
N GLY A 62 3.77 8.88 -5.88
CA GLY A 62 2.42 8.63 -5.34
C GLY A 62 2.11 7.14 -5.28
N LEU A 63 2.42 6.40 -6.34
CA LEU A 63 2.24 4.96 -6.40
C LEU A 63 3.05 4.22 -5.33
N TRP A 64 4.32 4.56 -5.15
CA TRP A 64 5.14 3.94 -4.11
C TRP A 64 4.68 4.31 -2.70
N SER A 65 4.13 5.51 -2.50
CA SER A 65 3.55 5.92 -1.22
C SER A 65 2.41 5.00 -0.81
N ILE A 66 1.44 4.74 -1.69
CA ILE A 66 0.29 3.88 -1.37
C ILE A 66 0.71 2.41 -1.22
N ARG A 67 1.68 1.92 -2.01
CA ARG A 67 2.27 0.58 -1.84
C ARG A 67 2.90 0.42 -0.45
N PHE A 68 3.66 1.40 0.03
CA PHE A 68 4.24 1.37 1.38
C PHE A 68 3.18 1.52 2.48
N LEU A 69 2.11 2.28 2.24
CA LEU A 69 1.02 2.39 3.17
C LEU A 69 0.30 1.04 3.36
N VAL A 70 -0.02 0.37 2.26
CA VAL A 70 -0.60 -0.99 2.25
C VAL A 70 0.37 -2.00 2.89
N ALA A 71 1.67 -1.94 2.56
CA ALA A 71 2.69 -2.79 3.16
C ALA A 71 2.80 -2.59 4.69
N THR A 72 2.70 -1.34 5.18
CA THR A 72 2.67 -1.06 6.64
C THR A 72 1.50 -1.77 7.33
N LEU A 73 0.34 -1.81 6.68
CA LEU A 73 -0.83 -2.51 7.18
C LEU A 73 -0.69 -4.04 7.10
N ALA A 74 -0.01 -4.55 6.08
CA ALA A 74 0.24 -5.99 5.91
C ALA A 74 1.17 -6.58 6.98
N VAL A 75 2.02 -5.76 7.62
CA VAL A 75 2.92 -6.22 8.70
C VAL A 75 2.16 -6.94 9.82
N THR A 76 0.97 -6.47 10.20
CA THR A 76 0.22 -7.08 11.32
C THR A 76 -0.29 -8.48 11.00
N PRO A 77 -1.06 -8.73 9.92
CA PRO A 77 -1.48 -10.09 9.57
C PRO A 77 -0.27 -10.99 9.27
N LEU A 78 0.72 -10.52 8.52
CA LEU A 78 1.92 -11.30 8.22
C LEU A 78 2.68 -11.73 9.47
N ARG A 79 2.87 -10.82 10.44
CA ARG A 79 3.51 -11.14 11.71
C ARG A 79 2.80 -12.26 12.46
N ARG A 80 1.47 -12.21 12.49
CA ARG A 80 0.65 -13.19 13.17
C ARG A 80 0.72 -14.55 12.47
N MET A 81 0.46 -14.58 11.17
CA MET A 81 0.47 -15.81 10.37
C MET A 81 1.85 -16.45 10.31
N ALA A 82 2.90 -15.66 10.08
CA ALA A 82 4.28 -16.16 10.07
C ALA A 82 4.83 -16.47 11.47
N ARG A 83 4.12 -16.10 12.56
CA ARG A 83 4.63 -16.18 13.95
C ARG A 83 6.02 -15.54 14.12
N TYR A 84 6.27 -14.47 13.36
CA TYR A 84 7.56 -13.80 13.33
C TYR A 84 7.48 -12.40 13.95
N ALA A 85 7.70 -12.33 15.26
CA ALA A 85 7.52 -11.10 16.06
C ALA A 85 8.38 -9.92 15.59
N LYS A 86 9.57 -10.19 15.03
CA LYS A 86 10.51 -9.16 14.55
C LYS A 86 9.97 -8.30 13.41
N LEU A 87 8.93 -8.74 12.67
CA LEU A 87 8.29 -7.92 11.64
C LEU A 87 7.73 -6.58 12.16
N VAL A 88 7.42 -6.49 13.46
CA VAL A 88 7.00 -5.21 14.06
C VAL A 88 8.11 -4.16 14.01
N ASP A 89 9.37 -4.57 14.04
CA ASP A 89 10.50 -3.63 14.10
C ASP A 89 10.66 -2.83 12.80
N VAL A 90 10.16 -3.35 11.67
CA VAL A 90 10.21 -2.65 10.37
C VAL A 90 8.96 -1.83 10.09
N ARG A 91 7.85 -2.04 10.82
CA ARG A 91 6.59 -1.33 10.58
C ARG A 91 6.74 0.20 10.64
N ARG A 92 7.48 0.72 11.65
CA ARG A 92 7.75 2.15 11.79
C ARG A 92 8.58 2.67 10.61
N MET A 93 9.59 1.91 10.16
CA MET A 93 10.42 2.29 9.01
C MET A 93 9.58 2.44 7.75
N ILE A 94 8.72 1.46 7.46
CA ILE A 94 7.84 1.50 6.27
C ILE A 94 6.87 2.67 6.36
N GLY A 95 6.25 2.91 7.54
CA GLY A 95 5.33 4.02 7.74
C GLY A 95 5.97 5.40 7.60
N VAL A 96 7.19 5.58 8.11
CA VAL A 96 7.94 6.85 7.95
C VAL A 96 8.37 7.03 6.49
N ALA A 97 8.85 5.97 5.82
CA ALA A 97 9.16 6.02 4.40
C ALA A 97 7.93 6.39 3.57
N CYS A 98 6.77 5.78 3.83
CA CYS A 98 5.50 6.16 3.19
C CYS A 98 5.25 7.67 3.30
N PHE A 99 5.43 8.25 4.50
CA PHE A 99 5.25 9.69 4.68
C PHE A 99 6.29 10.50 3.88
N LEU A 100 7.55 10.09 3.83
CA LEU A 100 8.58 10.80 3.05
C LEU A 100 8.27 10.79 1.55
N TYR A 101 7.77 9.68 1.02
CA TYR A 101 7.34 9.57 -0.37
C TYR A 101 6.13 10.47 -0.67
N ILE A 102 5.14 10.51 0.22
CA ILE A 102 3.97 11.37 -0.01
C ILE A 102 4.30 12.85 0.20
N ALA A 103 5.25 13.18 1.06
CA ALA A 103 5.77 14.54 1.19
C ALA A 103 6.49 14.98 -0.10
N LEU A 104 7.31 14.08 -0.68
CA LEU A 104 7.94 14.31 -1.98
C LEU A 104 6.89 14.45 -3.09
N HIS A 105 5.85 13.59 -3.11
CA HIS A 105 4.73 13.68 -4.05
C HIS A 105 4.08 15.08 -4.03
N PHE A 106 3.77 15.59 -2.84
CA PHE A 106 3.17 16.90 -2.68
C PHE A 106 4.13 18.03 -3.07
N THR A 107 5.42 17.91 -2.73
CA THR A 107 6.45 18.87 -3.15
C THR A 107 6.57 18.92 -4.67
N LEU A 108 6.61 17.78 -5.35
CA LEU A 108 6.64 17.72 -6.82
C LEU A 108 5.39 18.34 -7.45
N TYR A 109 4.22 18.19 -6.82
CA TYR A 109 3.01 18.87 -7.27
C TYR A 109 3.14 20.39 -7.17
N ILE A 110 3.74 20.94 -6.11
CA ILE A 110 4.04 22.38 -6.00
C ILE A 110 4.99 22.82 -7.12
N VAL A 111 6.01 22.02 -7.42
CA VAL A 111 6.95 22.28 -8.54
C VAL A 111 6.19 22.30 -9.88
N ASP A 112 5.31 21.33 -10.15
CA ASP A 112 4.50 21.25 -11.36
C ASP A 112 3.59 22.47 -11.55
N GLN A 113 3.10 23.05 -10.44
CA GLN A 113 2.35 24.31 -10.44
C GLN A 113 3.26 25.56 -10.41
N SER A 114 4.55 25.43 -10.75
CA SER A 114 5.50 26.54 -10.83
C SER A 114 5.65 27.34 -9.53
N TYR A 115 5.50 26.67 -8.38
CA TYR A 115 5.55 27.25 -7.02
C TYR A 115 4.45 28.27 -6.72
N ASP A 116 3.39 28.34 -7.53
CA ASP A 116 2.22 29.18 -7.24
C ASP A 116 1.35 28.55 -6.14
N LEU A 117 1.66 28.91 -4.89
CA LEU A 117 0.96 28.36 -3.73
C LEU A 117 -0.51 28.80 -3.67
N ALA A 118 -0.87 29.97 -4.20
CA ALA A 118 -2.26 30.42 -4.27
C ALA A 118 -3.06 29.54 -5.22
N LYS A 119 -2.49 29.23 -6.38
CA LYS A 119 -3.06 28.27 -7.33
C LYS A 119 -3.17 26.87 -6.72
N VAL A 120 -2.11 26.38 -6.07
CA VAL A 120 -2.12 25.07 -5.39
C VAL A 120 -3.27 25.01 -4.37
N ALA A 121 -3.43 26.01 -3.52
CA ALA A 121 -4.50 26.05 -2.53
C ALA A 121 -5.89 26.08 -3.20
N SER A 122 -6.06 26.89 -4.25
CA SER A 122 -7.30 26.97 -5.04
C SER A 122 -7.66 25.62 -5.67
N GLU A 123 -6.70 24.96 -6.33
CA GLU A 123 -6.90 23.65 -6.96
C GLU A 123 -7.29 22.58 -5.92
N ILE A 124 -6.65 22.58 -4.73
CA ILE A 124 -7.00 21.64 -3.65
C ILE A 124 -8.45 21.83 -3.19
N VAL A 125 -8.95 23.06 -3.11
CA VAL A 125 -10.32 23.34 -2.68
C VAL A 125 -11.35 23.04 -3.78
N LEU A 126 -11.01 23.35 -5.02
CA LEU A 126 -11.95 23.24 -6.15
C LEU A 126 -12.07 21.80 -6.70
N ARG A 127 -11.03 20.98 -6.52
CA ARG A 127 -10.99 19.61 -7.07
C ARG A 127 -11.08 18.58 -5.96
N ILE A 128 -12.22 17.94 -5.82
CA ILE A 128 -12.51 16.99 -4.75
C ILE A 128 -11.45 15.89 -4.58
N TYR A 129 -10.88 15.39 -5.66
CA TYR A 129 -9.82 14.38 -5.57
C TYR A 129 -8.55 14.92 -4.93
N LEU A 130 -8.18 16.20 -5.19
CA LEU A 130 -7.05 16.86 -4.53
C LEU A 130 -7.34 17.14 -3.05
N THR A 131 -8.58 17.54 -2.72
CA THR A 131 -9.03 17.70 -1.32
C THR A 131 -8.85 16.38 -0.55
N ILE A 132 -9.32 15.26 -1.12
CA ILE A 132 -9.22 13.93 -0.50
C ILE A 132 -7.74 13.55 -0.28
N GLY A 133 -6.89 13.75 -1.30
CA GLY A 133 -5.46 13.50 -1.21
C GLY A 133 -4.77 14.36 -0.16
N PHE A 134 -5.13 15.64 -0.07
CA PHE A 134 -4.57 16.57 0.90
C PHE A 134 -4.97 16.24 2.34
N VAL A 135 -6.24 15.85 2.57
CA VAL A 135 -6.71 15.37 3.88
C VAL A 135 -5.95 14.10 4.30
N ALA A 136 -5.74 13.16 3.37
CA ALA A 136 -4.93 11.98 3.64
C ALA A 136 -3.47 12.34 3.96
N TRP A 137 -2.89 13.31 3.25
CA TRP A 137 -1.55 13.84 3.50
C TRP A 137 -1.43 14.45 4.91
N LEU A 138 -2.39 15.31 5.33
CA LEU A 138 -2.43 15.89 6.67
C LEU A 138 -2.51 14.79 7.76
N GLY A 139 -3.31 13.77 7.51
CA GLY A 139 -3.41 12.61 8.41
C GLY A 139 -2.07 11.88 8.55
N LEU A 140 -1.39 11.59 7.43
CA LEU A 140 -0.07 10.95 7.44
C LEU A 140 0.99 11.84 8.11
N PHE A 141 0.92 13.16 7.92
CA PHE A 141 1.79 14.11 8.58
C PHE A 141 1.65 14.04 10.10
N ALA A 142 0.41 14.03 10.62
CA ALA A 142 0.14 13.88 12.05
C ALA A 142 0.67 12.54 12.59
N LEU A 143 0.51 11.44 11.85
CA LEU A 143 1.05 10.14 12.23
C LEU A 143 2.59 10.12 12.20
N ALA A 144 3.22 10.77 11.22
CA ALA A 144 4.68 10.85 11.12
C ALA A 144 5.28 11.65 12.30
N LEU A 145 4.71 12.81 12.64
CA LEU A 145 5.13 13.62 13.80
C LEU A 145 5.08 12.84 15.10
N THR A 146 4.12 11.91 15.23
CA THR A 146 3.92 11.11 16.44
C THR A 146 4.62 9.73 16.37
N SER A 147 5.34 9.43 15.28
CA SER A 147 6.03 8.14 15.05
C SER A 147 7.44 8.09 15.65
N ASN A 148 7.65 8.71 16.82
CA ASN A 148 8.93 8.67 17.52
C ASN A 148 8.75 8.22 18.98
N ASP A 149 9.85 7.86 19.65
CA ASP A 149 9.80 7.30 20.99
C ASP A 149 9.40 8.34 22.04
N TYR A 150 9.76 9.60 21.83
CA TYR A 150 9.35 10.71 22.69
C TYR A 150 7.83 10.86 22.71
N MET A 151 7.20 10.92 21.53
CA MET A 151 5.74 11.07 21.42
C MET A 151 5.00 9.82 21.90
N THR A 152 5.55 8.63 21.67
CA THR A 152 4.97 7.38 22.20
C THR A 152 4.94 7.39 23.73
N ARG A 153 6.00 7.88 24.39
CA ARG A 153 6.04 8.03 25.86
C ARG A 153 5.12 9.15 26.33
N LYS A 154 5.12 10.31 25.67
CA LYS A 154 4.32 11.49 26.03
C LYS A 154 2.82 11.22 25.94
N LEU A 155 2.36 10.59 24.89
CA LEU A 155 0.93 10.26 24.66
C LEU A 155 0.46 9.04 25.47
N GLY A 156 1.40 8.18 25.85
CA GLY A 156 1.11 6.86 26.39
C GLY A 156 0.63 5.87 25.31
N GLY A 157 0.94 4.58 25.51
CA GLY A 157 0.72 3.56 24.50
C GLY A 157 -0.73 3.39 24.03
N VAL A 158 -1.72 3.68 24.89
CA VAL A 158 -3.15 3.54 24.54
C VAL A 158 -3.57 4.66 23.58
N ARG A 159 -3.31 5.92 23.94
CA ARG A 159 -3.68 7.08 23.11
C ARG A 159 -2.90 7.07 21.79
N TRP A 160 -1.62 6.72 21.85
CA TRP A 160 -0.79 6.58 20.64
C TRP A 160 -1.37 5.53 19.67
N ARG A 161 -1.80 4.36 20.17
CA ARG A 161 -2.44 3.33 19.33
C ARG A 161 -3.76 3.81 18.73
N LYS A 162 -4.61 4.51 19.50
CA LYS A 162 -5.88 5.07 19.00
C LYS A 162 -5.62 6.08 17.88
N LEU A 163 -4.65 6.98 18.06
CA LEU A 163 -4.25 7.93 17.00
C LEU A 163 -3.79 7.20 15.74
N HIS A 164 -2.94 6.18 15.89
CA HIS A 164 -2.42 5.41 14.74
C HIS A 164 -3.47 4.50 14.07
N GLN A 165 -4.67 4.35 14.63
CA GLN A 165 -5.80 3.73 13.91
C GLN A 165 -6.33 4.61 12.77
N LEU A 166 -6.07 5.92 12.80
CA LEU A 166 -6.37 6.81 11.66
C LEU A 166 -5.73 6.32 10.35
N THR A 167 -4.68 5.49 10.40
CA THR A 167 -4.08 4.87 9.22
C THR A 167 -5.12 4.12 8.37
N TYR A 168 -6.19 3.57 8.95
CA TYR A 168 -7.24 2.88 8.19
C TYR A 168 -8.07 3.87 7.36
N VAL A 169 -8.49 4.99 7.97
CA VAL A 169 -9.21 6.05 7.28
C VAL A 169 -8.32 6.70 6.22
N ILE A 170 -7.08 6.98 6.57
CA ILE A 170 -6.10 7.57 5.64
C ILE A 170 -5.87 6.65 4.43
N THR A 171 -5.75 5.34 4.64
CA THR A 171 -5.59 4.39 3.53
C THR A 171 -6.83 4.34 2.64
N THR A 172 -8.04 4.41 3.22
CA THR A 172 -9.29 4.49 2.46
C THR A 172 -9.28 5.74 1.58
N LEU A 173 -8.95 6.92 2.15
CA LEU A 173 -8.87 8.17 1.38
C LEU A 173 -7.80 8.10 0.29
N ALA A 174 -6.64 7.51 0.58
CA ALA A 174 -5.56 7.33 -0.39
C ALA A 174 -5.96 6.42 -1.57
N VAL A 175 -6.69 5.32 -1.30
CA VAL A 175 -7.23 4.42 -2.33
C VAL A 175 -8.26 5.17 -3.20
N ILE A 176 -9.20 5.91 -2.58
CA ILE A 176 -10.20 6.70 -3.31
C ILE A 176 -9.51 7.77 -4.17
N HIS A 177 -8.55 8.51 -3.61
CA HIS A 177 -7.75 9.49 -4.35
C HIS A 177 -7.06 8.86 -5.56
N TYR A 178 -6.47 7.67 -5.39
CA TYR A 178 -5.78 6.95 -6.46
C TYR A 178 -6.77 6.53 -7.57
N PHE A 179 -7.94 5.99 -7.21
CA PHE A 179 -8.99 5.68 -8.20
C PHE A 179 -9.40 6.91 -9.02
N MET A 180 -9.63 8.04 -8.35
CA MET A 180 -10.04 9.28 -9.03
C MET A 180 -8.94 9.84 -9.95
N GLN A 181 -7.66 9.61 -9.62
CA GLN A 181 -6.52 10.02 -10.44
C GLN A 181 -6.24 9.10 -11.62
N SER A 182 -6.56 7.82 -11.49
CA SER A 182 -6.22 6.80 -12.49
C SER A 182 -7.08 6.84 -13.75
N LYS A 183 -8.14 7.65 -13.75
CA LYS A 183 -9.08 7.81 -14.88
C LYS A 183 -9.53 6.47 -15.48
N LEU A 184 -8.94 6.06 -16.62
CA LEU A 184 -9.27 4.83 -17.33
C LEU A 184 -8.45 3.61 -16.88
N ASN A 185 -7.23 3.80 -16.36
CA ASN A 185 -6.39 2.71 -15.92
C ASN A 185 -6.57 2.42 -14.43
N VAL A 186 -7.68 1.77 -14.09
CA VAL A 186 -8.05 1.44 -12.70
C VAL A 186 -7.47 0.11 -12.21
N PHE A 187 -6.59 -0.54 -13.00
CA PHE A 187 -6.05 -1.85 -12.67
C PHE A 187 -5.33 -1.85 -11.29
N GLU A 188 -4.34 -1.00 -11.15
CA GLU A 188 -3.51 -0.98 -9.95
C GLU A 188 -4.23 -0.48 -8.69
N PRO A 189 -5.04 0.61 -8.74
CA PRO A 189 -5.88 0.99 -7.59
C PRO A 189 -6.87 -0.12 -7.19
N THR A 190 -7.39 -0.91 -8.14
CA THR A 190 -8.27 -2.05 -7.84
C THR A 190 -7.50 -3.16 -7.10
N VAL A 191 -6.27 -3.50 -7.52
CA VAL A 191 -5.42 -4.46 -6.82
C VAL A 191 -5.12 -4.00 -5.39
N LEU A 192 -4.63 -2.77 -5.23
CA LEU A 192 -4.25 -2.24 -3.90
C LEU A 192 -5.45 -2.06 -2.99
N GLY A 193 -6.58 -1.61 -3.54
CA GLY A 193 -7.86 -1.51 -2.83
C GLY A 193 -8.37 -2.88 -2.38
N GLY A 194 -8.28 -3.88 -3.24
CA GLY A 194 -8.65 -5.27 -2.91
C GLY A 194 -7.77 -5.89 -1.82
N ILE A 195 -6.45 -5.72 -1.89
CA ILE A 195 -5.52 -6.14 -0.83
C ILE A 195 -5.84 -5.43 0.49
N PHE A 196 -6.10 -4.13 0.44
CA PHE A 196 -6.51 -3.36 1.60
C PHE A 196 -7.84 -3.87 2.17
N ALA A 197 -8.84 -4.12 1.33
CA ALA A 197 -10.13 -4.68 1.73
C ALA A 197 -9.97 -6.04 2.42
N TRP A 198 -9.17 -6.96 1.86
CA TRP A 198 -8.85 -8.24 2.48
C TRP A 198 -8.25 -8.06 3.88
N MET A 199 -7.29 -7.14 4.03
CA MET A 199 -6.67 -6.86 5.32
C MET A 199 -7.65 -6.25 6.33
N MET A 200 -8.60 -5.44 5.89
CA MET A 200 -9.64 -4.88 6.76
C MET A 200 -10.65 -5.94 7.18
N LEU A 201 -11.12 -6.78 6.26
CA LEU A 201 -12.02 -7.90 6.56
C LEU A 201 -11.38 -8.89 7.54
N TYR A 202 -10.10 -9.21 7.35
CA TYR A 202 -9.34 -10.01 8.31
C TYR A 202 -9.36 -9.39 9.72
N ARG A 203 -9.16 -8.07 9.85
CA ARG A 203 -9.18 -7.37 11.13
C ARG A 203 -10.57 -7.32 11.75
N ILE A 204 -11.58 -7.03 10.94
CA ILE A 204 -12.97 -7.00 11.36
C ILE A 204 -13.35 -8.38 11.91
N ALA A 205 -13.02 -9.45 11.20
CA ALA A 205 -13.27 -10.81 11.67
C ALA A 205 -12.61 -11.07 13.04
N HIS A 206 -11.37 -10.64 13.23
CA HIS A 206 -10.68 -10.76 14.53
C HIS A 206 -11.31 -9.92 15.66
N TRP A 207 -11.96 -8.81 15.35
CA TRP A 207 -12.59 -7.94 16.35
C TRP A 207 -14.02 -8.37 16.70
N THR A 208 -14.73 -8.97 15.75
CA THR A 208 -16.17 -9.29 15.89
C THR A 208 -16.44 -10.74 16.20
N LEU A 209 -15.60 -11.66 15.74
CA LEU A 209 -15.85 -13.08 15.96
C LEU A 209 -15.51 -13.51 17.40
N PRO A 210 -16.33 -14.38 18.02
CA PRO A 210 -16.09 -14.84 19.37
C PRO A 210 -14.80 -15.67 19.48
N ARG A 211 -14.19 -15.68 20.66
CA ARG A 211 -12.93 -16.42 20.89
C ARG A 211 -13.05 -17.91 20.61
N SER A 212 -14.26 -18.49 20.78
CA SER A 212 -14.54 -19.90 20.45
C SER A 212 -14.44 -20.22 18.96
N PHE A 213 -14.54 -19.21 18.09
CA PHE A 213 -14.33 -19.36 16.65
C PHE A 213 -12.85 -19.38 16.27
N LEU A 214 -12.01 -18.77 17.09
CA LEU A 214 -10.57 -18.71 16.84
C LEU A 214 -9.94 -20.07 17.19
N ARG A 215 -8.85 -20.38 16.53
CA ARG A 215 -8.01 -21.53 16.87
C ARG A 215 -7.36 -21.32 18.25
N GLU A 216 -6.80 -22.38 18.81
CA GLU A 216 -6.09 -22.37 20.10
C GLU A 216 -4.97 -21.31 20.17
N ASP A 217 -4.32 -20.99 19.04
CA ASP A 217 -3.30 -19.96 18.94
C ASP A 217 -3.87 -18.53 18.81
N GLY A 218 -5.18 -18.36 18.88
CA GLY A 218 -5.89 -17.09 18.80
C GLY A 218 -6.02 -16.53 17.39
N GLU A 219 -5.76 -17.35 16.35
CA GLU A 219 -5.87 -16.95 14.95
C GLU A 219 -7.13 -17.50 14.29
N LEU A 220 -7.53 -16.92 13.14
CA LEU A 220 -8.66 -17.39 12.35
C LEU A 220 -8.41 -18.80 11.81
N PRO A 221 -9.45 -19.65 11.71
CA PRO A 221 -9.32 -20.97 11.09
C PRO A 221 -8.79 -20.90 9.66
N LEU A 222 -8.01 -21.90 9.23
CA LEU A 222 -7.46 -21.94 7.87
C LEU A 222 -8.54 -21.86 6.79
N TRP A 223 -9.62 -22.65 6.97
CA TRP A 223 -10.71 -22.63 6.01
C TRP A 223 -11.32 -21.22 5.86
N PHE A 224 -11.41 -20.46 6.96
CA PHE A 224 -11.91 -19.09 6.94
C PHE A 224 -10.95 -18.16 6.18
N LEU A 225 -9.65 -18.31 6.36
CA LEU A 225 -8.66 -17.53 5.59
C LEU A 225 -8.75 -17.80 4.09
N GLY A 226 -8.94 -19.09 3.71
CA GLY A 226 -9.16 -19.47 2.31
C GLY A 226 -10.47 -18.90 1.76
N ALA A 227 -11.57 -19.04 2.50
CA ALA A 227 -12.85 -18.46 2.10
C ALA A 227 -12.79 -16.93 1.99
N LEU A 228 -12.09 -16.25 2.91
CA LEU A 228 -11.87 -14.82 2.88
C LEU A 228 -11.10 -14.39 1.63
N ALA A 229 -10.07 -15.15 1.24
CA ALA A 229 -9.29 -14.87 0.03
C ALA A 229 -10.16 -14.98 -1.23
N ILE A 230 -10.93 -16.06 -1.36
CA ILE A 230 -11.84 -16.29 -2.51
C ILE A 230 -12.94 -15.21 -2.54
N ALA A 231 -13.60 -14.97 -1.41
CA ALA A 231 -14.70 -14.00 -1.34
C ALA A 231 -14.22 -12.58 -1.68
N THR A 232 -13.07 -12.17 -1.16
CA THR A 232 -12.52 -10.83 -1.47
C THR A 232 -12.10 -10.71 -2.93
N ALA A 233 -11.49 -11.74 -3.50
CA ALA A 233 -11.13 -11.77 -4.92
C ALA A 233 -12.37 -11.64 -5.80
N PHE A 234 -13.43 -12.40 -5.51
CA PHE A 234 -14.69 -12.34 -6.24
C PHE A 234 -15.38 -10.96 -6.11
N LEU A 235 -15.38 -10.38 -4.91
CA LEU A 235 -15.89 -9.01 -4.71
C LEU A 235 -15.11 -7.98 -5.54
N VAL A 236 -13.81 -8.15 -5.69
CA VAL A 236 -12.97 -7.28 -6.54
C VAL A 236 -13.31 -7.48 -8.01
N MET A 237 -13.54 -8.71 -8.48
CA MET A 237 -13.97 -8.98 -9.85
C MET A 237 -15.34 -8.31 -10.14
N LEU A 238 -16.28 -8.41 -9.21
CA LEU A 238 -17.58 -7.72 -9.31
C LEU A 238 -17.41 -6.20 -9.30
N PHE A 239 -16.63 -5.66 -8.38
CA PHE A 239 -16.36 -4.22 -8.29
C PHE A 239 -15.75 -3.68 -9.58
N GLU A 240 -14.80 -4.39 -10.16
CA GLU A 240 -14.20 -4.02 -11.45
C GLU A 240 -15.24 -4.05 -12.58
N SER A 241 -16.05 -5.12 -12.66
CA SER A 241 -17.05 -5.31 -13.70
C SER A 241 -18.12 -4.21 -13.67
N PHE A 242 -18.72 -3.98 -12.51
CA PHE A 242 -19.74 -2.93 -12.37
C PHE A 242 -19.13 -1.52 -12.38
N GLY A 243 -17.91 -1.34 -11.92
CA GLY A 243 -17.21 -0.05 -11.98
C GLY A 243 -16.92 0.39 -13.42
N LEU A 244 -16.54 -0.54 -14.29
CA LEU A 244 -16.34 -0.26 -15.72
C LEU A 244 -17.66 -0.05 -16.47
N ASP A 245 -18.74 -0.75 -16.10
CA ASP A 245 -20.06 -0.48 -16.60
C ASP A 245 -20.49 0.97 -16.29
N LEU A 246 -20.44 1.36 -15.03
CA LEU A 246 -20.81 2.70 -14.58
C LEU A 246 -19.95 3.82 -15.20
N SER A 247 -18.69 3.56 -15.49
CA SER A 247 -17.76 4.57 -15.99
C SER A 247 -17.66 4.63 -17.51
N LEU A 248 -17.81 3.51 -18.19
CA LEU A 248 -17.56 3.35 -19.63
C LEU A 248 -18.73 2.72 -20.39
N GLY A 249 -19.80 2.27 -19.70
CA GLY A 249 -20.93 1.57 -20.32
C GLY A 249 -20.59 0.20 -20.91
N VAL A 250 -19.55 -0.47 -20.37
CA VAL A 250 -19.14 -1.79 -20.82
C VAL A 250 -19.98 -2.84 -20.08
N ASP A 251 -20.54 -3.81 -20.82
CA ASP A 251 -21.32 -4.90 -20.22
C ASP A 251 -20.55 -5.58 -19.08
N PRO A 252 -21.09 -5.58 -17.84
CA PRO A 252 -20.40 -6.13 -16.68
C PRO A 252 -20.16 -7.64 -16.81
N TRP A 253 -21.03 -8.36 -17.55
CA TRP A 253 -20.85 -9.80 -17.77
C TRP A 253 -19.67 -10.10 -18.68
N LEU A 254 -19.39 -9.24 -19.65
CA LEU A 254 -18.22 -9.33 -20.51
C LEU A 254 -16.93 -9.18 -19.67
N ILE A 255 -16.89 -8.19 -18.78
CA ILE A 255 -15.75 -7.98 -17.90
C ILE A 255 -15.58 -9.12 -16.88
N LEU A 256 -16.69 -9.59 -16.32
CA LEU A 256 -16.66 -10.71 -15.38
C LEU A 256 -16.17 -12.00 -16.05
N SER A 257 -16.65 -12.31 -17.26
CA SER A 257 -16.18 -13.48 -18.02
C SER A 257 -14.71 -13.38 -18.41
N ALA A 258 -14.20 -12.18 -18.71
CA ALA A 258 -12.80 -11.94 -19.01
C ALA A 258 -11.85 -12.28 -17.85
N ASN A 259 -12.34 -12.36 -16.61
CA ASN A 259 -11.57 -12.88 -15.48
C ASN A 259 -11.24 -14.38 -15.62
N PHE A 260 -12.00 -15.14 -16.40
CA PHE A 260 -11.87 -16.59 -16.52
C PHE A 260 -11.35 -17.05 -17.89
N THR A 261 -11.40 -16.20 -18.91
CA THR A 261 -10.84 -16.49 -20.23
C THR A 261 -9.37 -16.13 -20.36
N PHE A 262 -8.89 -15.21 -19.54
CA PHE A 262 -7.52 -14.68 -19.55
C PHE A 262 -7.06 -14.03 -20.87
N ASP A 263 -7.96 -13.80 -21.81
CA ASP A 263 -7.64 -13.17 -23.11
C ASP A 263 -7.09 -11.75 -22.95
N ALA A 264 -7.57 -11.03 -21.92
CA ALA A 264 -7.08 -9.70 -21.55
C ALA A 264 -5.99 -9.74 -20.46
N GLY A 265 -5.34 -10.89 -20.25
CA GLY A 265 -4.34 -11.10 -19.20
C GLY A 265 -4.94 -11.34 -17.80
N ILE A 266 -4.08 -11.36 -16.79
CA ILE A 266 -4.49 -11.61 -15.40
C ILE A 266 -5.12 -10.34 -14.85
N ARG A 267 -6.39 -10.40 -14.43
CA ARG A 267 -7.16 -9.27 -13.92
C ARG A 267 -6.96 -9.05 -12.41
N PRO A 268 -7.32 -7.87 -11.86
CA PRO A 268 -7.06 -7.48 -10.46
C PRO A 268 -7.50 -8.48 -9.40
N GLY A 269 -8.67 -9.12 -9.57
CA GLY A 269 -9.18 -10.11 -8.62
C GLY A 269 -8.22 -11.27 -8.36
N TRP A 270 -7.49 -11.71 -9.36
CA TRP A 270 -6.49 -12.78 -9.24
C TRP A 270 -5.28 -12.38 -8.41
N TYR A 271 -4.83 -11.13 -8.50
CA TYR A 271 -3.74 -10.62 -7.65
C TYR A 271 -4.15 -10.57 -6.18
N VAL A 272 -5.42 -10.21 -5.90
CA VAL A 272 -5.97 -10.24 -4.54
C VAL A 272 -6.08 -11.68 -4.03
N LEU A 273 -6.51 -12.61 -4.88
CA LEU A 273 -6.53 -14.04 -4.56
C LEU A 273 -5.12 -14.57 -4.25
N MET A 274 -4.13 -14.24 -5.08
CA MET A 274 -2.74 -14.64 -4.85
C MET A 274 -2.19 -14.09 -3.54
N PHE A 275 -2.50 -12.84 -3.20
CA PHE A 275 -2.14 -12.26 -1.89
C PHE A 275 -2.76 -13.03 -0.72
N GLY A 276 -4.06 -13.28 -0.76
CA GLY A 276 -4.77 -14.06 0.28
C GLY A 276 -4.26 -15.50 0.37
N ALA A 277 -4.03 -16.15 -0.77
CA ALA A 277 -3.47 -17.49 -0.86
C ALA A 277 -2.03 -17.55 -0.30
N ALA A 278 -1.20 -16.56 -0.56
CA ALA A 278 0.14 -16.49 0.02
C ALA A 278 0.09 -16.44 1.55
N ILE A 279 -0.81 -15.63 2.12
CA ILE A 279 -1.01 -15.57 3.57
C ILE A 279 -1.54 -16.90 4.11
N PHE A 280 -2.49 -17.53 3.44
CA PHE A 280 -3.00 -18.86 3.79
C PHE A 280 -1.88 -19.91 3.80
N LEU A 281 -1.03 -19.94 2.77
CA LEU A 281 0.10 -20.86 2.68
C LEU A 281 1.13 -20.64 3.80
N VAL A 282 1.43 -19.39 4.12
CA VAL A 282 2.31 -19.05 5.26
C VAL A 282 1.71 -19.58 6.56
N ALA A 283 0.42 -19.41 6.78
CA ALA A 283 -0.27 -19.93 7.96
C ALA A 283 -0.25 -21.48 8.00
N LEU A 284 -0.50 -22.12 6.86
CA LEU A 284 -0.49 -23.59 6.71
C LEU A 284 0.89 -24.20 7.01
N VAL A 285 1.95 -23.63 6.45
CA VAL A 285 3.33 -24.11 6.67
C VAL A 285 3.73 -23.99 8.16
N ARG A 286 3.31 -22.92 8.82
CA ARG A 286 3.64 -22.67 10.23
C ARG A 286 2.84 -23.53 11.22
N LEU A 287 1.77 -24.19 10.76
CA LEU A 287 1.00 -25.14 11.56
C LEU A 287 1.55 -26.55 11.53
N ARG A 288 2.41 -26.89 10.56
CA ARG A 288 3.02 -28.22 10.54
C ARG A 288 3.89 -28.39 11.79
N PRO A 289 3.71 -29.47 12.58
CA PRO A 289 4.60 -29.76 13.67
C PRO A 289 6.04 -29.87 13.12
N ALA A 290 7.02 -29.29 13.83
CA ALA A 290 8.42 -29.51 13.48
C ALA A 290 8.66 -31.02 13.39
N PRO A 291 9.37 -31.54 12.38
CA PRO A 291 9.74 -32.94 12.36
C PRO A 291 10.43 -33.25 13.67
N ARG A 292 9.91 -34.25 14.41
CA ARG A 292 10.56 -34.75 15.62
C ARG A 292 11.95 -35.18 15.18
N ALA A 293 12.98 -34.53 15.72
CA ALA A 293 14.35 -35.01 15.58
C ALA A 293 14.35 -36.47 16.06
N ALA A 294 14.64 -37.40 15.15
CA ALA A 294 14.79 -38.81 15.42
C ALA A 294 16.14 -39.03 16.13
#